data_227b894b36fa2e672ab954dfd5a27244
#
_entry.id   227b894b36fa2e672ab954dfd5a27244
#
_cell.length_a   1.000
_cell.length_b   1.000
_cell.length_c   1.000
_cell.angle_alpha   90.00
_cell.angle_beta   90.00
_cell.angle_gamma   90.00
#
_symmetry.space_group_name_H-M   'P 1'
#
loop_
_entity.id
_entity.type
_entity.pdbx_description
1 polymer ?
#
loop_
_entity_poly.entity_id
_entity_poly.type
_entity_poly.pdbx_seq_one_letter_code
_entity_poly.pdbx_strand_id
1 'polypeptide(L)'
;MLVKDASAFESLARDFPEHCLLVVAGGSCLFVHVFSRVLMNSRSSSGGRKREEHQSSTTKEFLSPVRGGGSNDLATTIEEKRFSRLRTRYNIVYVFATFGDWIQGAYLYALYREHGFTMQSIGFIFVLGYASSAFLGTIVASLGDRYGHKVNCVLYGFAYAFVCVVSSRRSDVFSLYFARVLGGICYSLLFSSFEAWAIAEGDRKKIHRRNLARLFASATFFNALSAVVAGIIGNAVVDTFSRKN
;
A
#
# COMPACT_ATOMS: atom_id res chain seq x y z
N MET A 1 -25.99 27.72 5.08
CA MET A 1 -24.68 27.44 5.66
C MET A 1 -23.75 26.70 4.67
N LEU A 2 -24.28 25.87 3.80
CA LEU A 2 -23.52 25.12 2.76
C LEU A 2 -22.95 25.94 1.58
N VAL A 3 -23.42 27.15 1.34
CA VAL A 3 -23.01 28.01 0.18
C VAL A 3 -21.76 28.85 0.49
N LYS A 4 -21.44 29.10 1.78
CA LYS A 4 -20.21 29.83 2.17
C LYS A 4 -18.97 28.95 2.07
N ASP A 5 -19.15 27.63 2.15
CA ASP A 5 -18.02 26.69 2.08
C ASP A 5 -17.55 26.44 0.64
N ALA A 6 -18.40 26.68 -0.37
CA ALA A 6 -18.02 26.52 -1.77
C ALA A 6 -16.99 27.58 -2.23
N SER A 7 -17.10 28.81 -1.76
CA SER A 7 -16.14 29.89 -2.11
C SER A 7 -14.79 29.71 -1.40
N ALA A 8 -14.80 29.20 -0.17
CA ALA A 8 -13.60 28.81 0.56
C ALA A 8 -12.94 27.60 -0.11
N PHE A 9 -13.72 26.65 -0.60
CA PHE A 9 -13.23 25.49 -1.33
C PHE A 9 -12.67 25.86 -2.72
N GLU A 10 -13.26 26.85 -3.40
CA GLU A 10 -12.76 27.37 -4.68
C GLU A 10 -11.48 28.21 -4.53
N SER A 11 -11.32 28.94 -3.42
CA SER A 11 -10.04 29.61 -3.13
C SER A 11 -8.96 28.61 -2.77
N LEU A 12 -9.34 27.53 -2.08
CA LEU A 12 -8.48 26.39 -1.74
C LEU A 12 -7.93 25.69 -2.99
N ALA A 13 -8.77 25.53 -4.02
CA ALA A 13 -8.41 24.84 -5.26
C ALA A 13 -7.38 25.60 -6.08
N ARG A 14 -7.30 26.93 -5.96
CA ARG A 14 -6.38 27.78 -6.74
C ARG A 14 -4.92 27.68 -6.30
N ASP A 15 -4.67 27.44 -5.01
CA ASP A 15 -3.32 27.51 -4.44
C ASP A 15 -2.67 26.12 -4.24
N PHE A 16 -3.38 25.07 -4.64
CA PHE A 16 -3.13 23.69 -4.22
C PHE A 16 -2.20 22.82 -5.09
N PRO A 17 -2.02 23.03 -6.42
CA PRO A 17 -1.69 21.92 -7.32
C PRO A 17 -0.27 21.39 -7.24
N GLU A 18 0.75 22.25 -7.18
CA GLU A 18 2.14 21.81 -7.39
C GLU A 18 2.77 21.20 -6.14
N HIS A 19 2.51 21.76 -4.98
CA HIS A 19 3.23 21.39 -3.75
C HIS A 19 2.66 20.15 -3.06
N CYS A 20 1.35 19.93 -3.09
CA CYS A 20 0.78 18.70 -2.52
C CYS A 20 1.09 17.46 -3.33
N LEU A 21 1.14 17.59 -4.64
CA LEU A 21 1.54 16.49 -5.51
C LEU A 21 3.05 16.22 -5.42
N LEU A 22 3.86 17.23 -5.12
CA LEU A 22 5.27 17.02 -4.75
C LEU A 22 5.41 16.28 -3.41
N VAL A 23 4.55 16.55 -2.42
CA VAL A 23 4.52 15.81 -1.15
C VAL A 23 4.07 14.36 -1.41
N VAL A 24 3.07 14.14 -2.26
CA VAL A 24 2.61 12.80 -2.63
C VAL A 24 3.65 12.09 -3.50
N ALA A 25 4.28 12.77 -4.46
CA ALA A 25 5.37 12.20 -5.26
C ALA A 25 6.59 11.88 -4.39
N GLY A 26 6.96 12.77 -3.47
CA GLY A 26 8.02 12.53 -2.48
C GLY A 26 7.67 11.36 -1.54
N GLY A 27 6.42 11.29 -1.08
CA GLY A 27 5.89 10.18 -0.31
C GLY A 27 5.91 8.85 -1.08
N SER A 28 5.57 8.88 -2.36
CA SER A 28 5.63 7.69 -3.23
C SER A 28 7.08 7.25 -3.50
N CYS A 29 8.01 8.18 -3.70
CA CYS A 29 9.44 7.87 -3.82
C CYS A 29 10.00 7.30 -2.50
N LEU A 30 9.62 7.88 -1.36
CA LEU A 30 9.96 7.36 -0.05
C LEU A 30 9.36 5.97 0.16
N PHE A 31 8.11 5.75 -0.26
CA PHE A 31 7.46 4.46 -0.25
C PHE A 31 8.24 3.43 -1.05
N VAL A 32 8.61 3.73 -2.30
CA VAL A 32 9.41 2.82 -3.14
C VAL A 32 10.75 2.53 -2.47
N HIS A 33 11.40 3.53 -1.88
CA HIS A 33 12.68 3.35 -1.20
C HIS A 33 12.56 2.51 0.07
N VAL A 34 11.61 2.81 0.95
CA VAL A 34 11.34 2.04 2.18
C VAL A 34 10.89 0.63 1.83
N PHE A 35 10.00 0.49 0.85
CA PHE A 35 9.49 -0.78 0.38
C PHE A 35 10.61 -1.66 -0.19
N SER A 36 11.45 -1.12 -1.07
CA SER A 36 12.59 -1.85 -1.63
C SER A 36 13.58 -2.28 -0.54
N ARG A 37 13.88 -1.40 0.43
CA ARG A 37 14.74 -1.75 1.58
C ARG A 37 14.14 -2.81 2.49
N VAL A 38 12.87 -2.67 2.85
CA VAL A 38 12.18 -3.66 3.70
C VAL A 38 12.11 -5.02 3.00
N LEU A 39 11.91 -5.02 1.69
CA LEU A 39 11.83 -6.25 0.91
C LEU A 39 13.19 -6.86 0.58
N MET A 40 14.22 -6.06 0.27
CA MET A 40 15.57 -6.58 0.01
C MET A 40 16.21 -7.18 1.27
N ASN A 41 15.97 -6.56 2.42
CA ASN A 41 16.44 -7.09 3.70
C ASN A 41 15.77 -8.43 4.11
N SER A 42 14.64 -8.78 3.48
CA SER A 42 14.01 -10.10 3.60
C SER A 42 14.79 -11.21 2.88
N ARG A 43 15.57 -10.89 1.84
CA ARG A 43 16.39 -11.88 1.12
C ARG A 43 17.65 -12.29 1.90
N SER A 44 18.24 -11.38 2.65
CA SER A 44 19.49 -11.63 3.39
C SER A 44 19.34 -12.64 4.55
N SER A 45 18.14 -12.87 5.07
CA SER A 45 17.90 -13.83 6.15
C SER A 45 17.64 -15.26 5.68
N SER A 46 17.63 -15.54 4.36
CA SER A 46 17.36 -16.87 3.80
C SER A 46 18.59 -17.57 3.19
N GLY A 47 19.77 -16.96 3.26
CA GLY A 47 20.98 -17.43 2.63
C GLY A 47 21.96 -18.17 3.56
N GLY A 48 21.49 -19.07 4.41
CA GLY A 48 22.39 -19.77 5.33
C GLY A 48 21.83 -21.07 5.87
N ARG A 49 21.44 -21.98 5.01
CA ARG A 49 21.36 -23.39 5.39
C ARG A 49 21.84 -24.22 4.22
N LYS A 50 23.16 -24.48 4.22
CA LYS A 50 23.76 -25.51 3.40
C LYS A 50 23.13 -26.88 3.75
N ARG A 51 22.82 -27.57 2.72
CA ARG A 51 22.62 -28.98 2.51
C ARG A 51 23.57 -29.77 3.43
N GLU A 52 23.03 -30.51 4.37
CA GLU A 52 23.69 -31.72 4.89
C GLU A 52 22.82 -32.89 4.48
N GLU A 53 23.38 -33.61 3.54
CA GLU A 53 22.94 -34.89 3.05
C GLU A 53 23.26 -35.98 4.11
N HIS A 54 22.25 -36.81 4.32
CA HIS A 54 22.31 -38.26 4.48
C HIS A 54 23.50 -38.85 5.24
N GLN A 55 23.24 -39.36 6.43
CA GLN A 55 23.72 -40.71 6.73
C GLN A 55 22.82 -41.42 7.73
N SER A 56 22.39 -42.60 7.28
CA SER A 56 21.72 -43.67 7.98
C SER A 56 22.55 -44.16 9.16
N SER A 57 21.93 -44.37 10.31
CA SER A 57 22.15 -45.64 11.02
C SER A 57 21.12 -45.85 12.12
N THR A 58 20.49 -46.96 12.01
CA THR A 58 19.67 -47.70 12.95
C THR A 58 20.37 -47.83 14.31
N THR A 59 19.69 -47.46 15.39
CA THR A 59 19.71 -48.29 16.61
C THR A 59 18.52 -47.93 17.50
N LYS A 60 17.80 -48.95 17.90
CA LYS A 60 16.73 -48.97 18.89
C LYS A 60 17.28 -48.52 20.25
N GLU A 61 16.52 -47.80 21.02
CA GLU A 61 16.13 -48.30 22.35
C GLU A 61 15.41 -47.23 23.20
N PHE A 62 14.30 -47.67 23.73
CA PHE A 62 13.81 -47.57 25.09
C PHE A 62 13.14 -46.27 25.60
N LEU A 63 11.90 -46.48 25.87
CA LEU A 63 10.96 -45.74 26.72
C LEU A 63 11.54 -44.80 27.77
N SER A 64 11.11 -43.55 27.70
CA SER A 64 10.64 -42.84 28.89
C SER A 64 9.70 -41.68 28.50
N PRO A 65 8.60 -41.45 29.19
CA PRO A 65 7.71 -40.36 28.91
C PRO A 65 8.24 -39.11 29.62
N VAL A 66 8.94 -38.25 28.86
CA VAL A 66 9.46 -36.98 29.38
C VAL A 66 8.81 -35.80 28.71
N ARG A 67 7.96 -35.14 29.50
CA ARG A 67 7.62 -33.71 29.46
C ARG A 67 7.45 -33.06 28.08
N GLY A 68 6.26 -33.16 27.54
CA GLY A 68 5.82 -32.47 26.34
C GLY A 68 5.56 -30.97 26.47
N GLY A 69 6.08 -30.25 27.46
CA GLY A 69 5.86 -28.82 27.65
C GLY A 69 6.86 -27.93 26.88
N GLY A 70 8.12 -28.20 26.95
CA GLY A 70 9.17 -27.28 26.49
C GLY A 70 9.31 -27.15 24.97
N SER A 71 8.99 -28.18 24.18
CA SER A 71 9.12 -28.11 22.71
C SER A 71 7.96 -27.34 22.05
N ASN A 72 6.76 -27.44 22.60
CA ASN A 72 5.62 -26.70 22.11
C ASN A 72 5.72 -25.21 22.45
N ASP A 73 6.22 -24.86 23.63
CA ASP A 73 6.43 -23.48 24.06
C ASP A 73 7.51 -22.80 23.23
N LEU A 74 8.56 -23.51 22.85
CA LEU A 74 9.59 -22.98 21.97
C LEU A 74 9.08 -22.75 20.54
N ALA A 75 8.29 -23.69 20.01
CA ALA A 75 7.69 -23.58 18.68
C ALA A 75 6.72 -22.40 18.58
N THR A 76 5.86 -22.21 19.59
CA THR A 76 4.93 -21.07 19.66
C THR A 76 5.67 -19.75 19.79
N THR A 77 6.74 -19.69 20.57
CA THR A 77 7.57 -18.48 20.70
C THR A 77 8.27 -18.12 19.39
N ILE A 78 8.74 -19.09 18.64
CA ILE A 78 9.37 -18.87 17.32
C ILE A 78 8.33 -18.37 16.31
N GLU A 79 7.12 -18.95 16.30
CA GLU A 79 6.03 -18.49 15.43
C GLU A 79 5.63 -17.06 15.75
N GLU A 80 5.45 -16.69 17.01
CA GLU A 80 5.10 -15.32 17.41
C GLU A 80 6.19 -14.31 16.99
N LYS A 81 7.46 -14.65 17.11
CA LYS A 81 8.55 -13.79 16.60
C LYS A 81 8.50 -13.63 15.08
N ARG A 82 8.19 -14.67 14.32
CA ARG A 82 8.04 -14.62 12.87
C ARG A 82 6.83 -13.78 12.48
N PHE A 83 5.70 -13.98 13.17
CA PHE A 83 4.48 -13.21 12.98
C PHE A 83 4.68 -11.74 13.29
N SER A 84 5.26 -11.38 14.43
CA SER A 84 5.51 -9.99 14.81
C SER A 84 6.35 -9.25 13.76
N ARG A 85 7.41 -9.89 13.24
CA ARG A 85 8.22 -9.31 12.16
C ARG A 85 7.45 -9.14 10.85
N LEU A 86 6.60 -10.09 10.48
CA LEU A 86 5.77 -9.96 9.29
C LEU A 86 4.76 -8.82 9.46
N ARG A 87 4.04 -8.79 10.59
CA ARG A 87 3.04 -7.77 10.90
C ARG A 87 3.63 -6.37 10.86
N THR A 88 4.77 -6.15 11.52
CA THR A 88 5.42 -4.83 11.52
C THR A 88 5.84 -4.40 10.12
N ARG A 89 6.47 -5.30 9.35
CA ARG A 89 6.88 -4.98 7.97
C ARG A 89 5.72 -4.69 7.06
N TYR A 90 4.67 -5.50 7.15
CA TYR A 90 3.46 -5.31 6.38
C TYR A 90 2.79 -3.98 6.71
N ASN A 91 2.56 -3.70 7.99
CA ASN A 91 1.89 -2.48 8.42
C ASN A 91 2.67 -1.22 8.03
N ILE A 92 4.00 -1.21 8.16
CA ILE A 92 4.81 -0.07 7.71
C ILE A 92 4.59 0.20 6.23
N VAL A 93 4.73 -0.82 5.38
CA VAL A 93 4.58 -0.67 3.93
C VAL A 93 3.15 -0.27 3.56
N TYR A 94 2.17 -0.90 4.19
CA TYR A 94 0.76 -0.67 3.91
C TYR A 94 0.30 0.72 4.35
N VAL A 95 0.76 1.21 5.50
CA VAL A 95 0.49 2.58 5.98
C VAL A 95 1.02 3.62 4.98
N PHE A 96 2.25 3.48 4.50
CA PHE A 96 2.78 4.42 3.51
C PHE A 96 1.99 4.38 2.20
N ALA A 97 1.58 3.20 1.75
CA ALA A 97 0.80 3.04 0.53
C ALA A 97 -0.60 3.66 0.66
N THR A 98 -1.31 3.35 1.72
CA THR A 98 -2.67 3.87 1.98
C THR A 98 -2.64 5.36 2.32
N PHE A 99 -1.64 5.84 3.06
CA PHE A 99 -1.48 7.27 3.32
C PHE A 99 -1.33 8.09 2.04
N GLY A 100 -0.50 7.63 1.10
CA GLY A 100 -0.35 8.28 -0.21
C GLY A 100 -1.67 8.32 -0.98
N ASP A 101 -2.43 7.23 -0.98
CA ASP A 101 -3.73 7.14 -1.63
C ASP A 101 -4.76 8.09 -0.99
N TRP A 102 -4.85 8.11 0.33
CA TRP A 102 -5.77 9.00 1.05
C TRP A 102 -5.46 10.49 0.86
N ILE A 103 -4.18 10.87 0.87
CA ILE A 103 -3.80 12.27 0.72
C ILE A 103 -4.08 12.78 -0.70
N GLN A 104 -3.90 11.94 -1.72
CA GLN A 104 -4.24 12.27 -3.10
C GLN A 104 -5.76 12.31 -3.30
N GLY A 105 -6.47 11.30 -2.81
CA GLY A 105 -7.90 11.11 -3.06
C GLY A 105 -8.75 12.30 -2.63
N ALA A 106 -8.45 12.91 -1.49
CA ALA A 106 -9.18 14.04 -0.95
C ALA A 106 -9.13 15.30 -1.85
N TYR A 107 -8.04 15.48 -2.59
CA TYR A 107 -7.81 16.72 -3.36
C TYR A 107 -7.93 16.57 -4.87
N LEU A 108 -8.13 15.35 -5.34
CA LEU A 108 -8.22 15.05 -6.77
C LEU A 108 -9.39 15.79 -7.44
N TYR A 109 -10.51 15.97 -6.73
CA TYR A 109 -11.63 16.76 -7.21
C TYR A 109 -11.25 18.23 -7.43
N ALA A 110 -10.56 18.84 -6.46
CA ALA A 110 -10.12 20.23 -6.55
C ALA A 110 -9.15 20.41 -7.73
N LEU A 111 -8.23 19.49 -7.94
CA LEU A 111 -7.31 19.47 -9.07
C LEU A 111 -8.04 19.50 -10.42
N TYR A 112 -9.04 18.67 -10.60
CA TYR A 112 -9.81 18.66 -11.86
C TYR A 112 -10.62 19.94 -12.07
N ARG A 113 -11.14 20.52 -10.99
CA ARG A 113 -11.84 21.82 -11.06
C ARG A 113 -10.91 22.93 -11.52
N GLU A 114 -9.68 22.95 -11.03
CA GLU A 114 -8.66 23.93 -11.44
C GLU A 114 -8.31 23.81 -12.92
N HIS A 115 -8.26 22.58 -13.45
CA HIS A 115 -8.05 22.34 -14.88
C HIS A 115 -9.28 22.70 -15.74
N GLY A 116 -10.32 23.30 -15.16
CA GLY A 116 -11.52 23.77 -15.88
C GLY A 116 -12.53 22.68 -16.20
N PHE A 117 -12.41 21.47 -15.60
CA PHE A 117 -13.40 20.43 -15.83
C PHE A 117 -14.75 20.76 -15.19
N THR A 118 -15.83 20.50 -15.93
CA THR A 118 -17.19 20.60 -15.40
C THR A 118 -17.46 19.48 -14.40
N MET A 119 -18.44 19.68 -13.52
CA MET A 119 -18.86 18.66 -12.55
C MET A 119 -19.17 17.31 -13.22
N GLN A 120 -19.83 17.35 -14.36
CA GLN A 120 -20.19 16.17 -15.13
C GLN A 120 -18.94 15.44 -15.67
N SER A 121 -17.97 16.18 -16.22
CA SER A 121 -16.71 15.61 -16.71
C SER A 121 -15.91 14.99 -15.58
N ILE A 122 -15.87 15.62 -14.40
CA ILE A 122 -15.21 15.07 -13.21
C ILE A 122 -15.86 13.75 -12.79
N GLY A 123 -17.20 13.70 -12.76
CA GLY A 123 -17.93 12.46 -12.49
C GLY A 123 -17.55 11.34 -13.46
N PHE A 124 -17.43 11.67 -14.75
CA PHE A 124 -16.99 10.70 -15.77
C PHE A 124 -15.57 10.19 -15.56
N ILE A 125 -14.65 11.09 -15.18
CA ILE A 125 -13.26 10.73 -14.86
C ILE A 125 -13.21 9.78 -13.65
N PHE A 126 -14.02 10.01 -12.62
CA PHE A 126 -14.09 9.11 -11.47
C PHE A 126 -14.64 7.73 -11.85
N VAL A 127 -15.72 7.67 -12.63
CA VAL A 127 -16.29 6.42 -13.14
C VAL A 127 -15.27 5.65 -13.96
N LEU A 128 -14.52 6.34 -14.84
CA LEU A 128 -13.46 5.72 -15.63
C LEU A 128 -12.36 5.09 -14.74
N GLY A 129 -11.98 5.77 -13.66
CA GLY A 129 -11.01 5.24 -12.69
C GLY A 129 -11.52 3.97 -12.00
N TYR A 130 -12.76 3.95 -11.54
CA TYR A 130 -13.35 2.75 -10.93
C TYR A 130 -13.56 1.62 -11.93
N ALA A 131 -13.97 1.92 -13.16
CA ALA A 131 -14.09 0.94 -14.22
C ALA A 131 -12.72 0.31 -14.55
N SER A 132 -11.67 1.12 -14.68
CA SER A 132 -10.31 0.61 -14.91
C SER A 132 -9.81 -0.25 -13.75
N SER A 133 -10.15 0.10 -12.51
CA SER A 133 -9.85 -0.73 -11.34
C SER A 133 -10.53 -2.10 -11.43
N ALA A 134 -11.81 -2.13 -11.80
CA ALA A 134 -12.58 -3.37 -11.88
C ALA A 134 -12.10 -4.29 -13.01
N PHE A 135 -11.85 -3.76 -14.20
CA PHE A 135 -11.50 -4.56 -15.38
C PHE A 135 -9.98 -4.76 -15.50
N LEU A 136 -9.23 -3.69 -15.67
CA LEU A 136 -7.78 -3.75 -15.90
C LEU A 136 -7.02 -4.13 -14.64
N GLY A 137 -7.46 -3.62 -13.48
CA GLY A 137 -6.87 -3.93 -12.21
C GLY A 137 -6.90 -5.42 -11.88
N THR A 138 -8.01 -6.10 -12.18
CA THR A 138 -8.14 -7.55 -11.99
C THR A 138 -7.16 -8.33 -12.86
N ILE A 139 -6.99 -7.92 -14.13
CA ILE A 139 -6.03 -8.55 -15.05
C ILE A 139 -4.60 -8.36 -14.52
N VAL A 140 -4.23 -7.14 -14.11
CA VAL A 140 -2.89 -6.85 -13.60
C VAL A 140 -2.64 -7.53 -12.25
N ALA A 141 -3.65 -7.61 -11.38
CA ALA A 141 -3.55 -8.33 -10.12
C ALA A 141 -3.26 -9.82 -10.32
N SER A 142 -3.89 -10.46 -11.33
CA SER A 142 -3.66 -11.88 -11.66
C SER A 142 -2.23 -12.17 -12.15
N LEU A 143 -1.49 -11.18 -12.64
CA LEU A 143 -0.08 -11.34 -12.95
C LEU A 143 0.76 -11.64 -11.69
N GLY A 144 0.26 -11.24 -10.52
CA GLY A 144 0.88 -11.58 -9.23
C GLY A 144 0.93 -13.08 -8.96
N ASP A 145 -0.04 -13.84 -9.45
CA ASP A 145 -0.06 -15.30 -9.33
C ASP A 145 1.08 -15.94 -10.15
N ARG A 146 1.42 -15.31 -11.27
CA ARG A 146 2.46 -15.79 -12.19
C ARG A 146 3.87 -15.34 -11.81
N TYR A 147 4.03 -14.06 -11.49
CA TYR A 147 5.34 -13.41 -11.25
C TYR A 147 5.63 -13.19 -9.77
N GLY A 148 4.67 -13.47 -8.91
CA GLY A 148 4.74 -13.26 -7.47
C GLY A 148 4.14 -11.93 -7.03
N HIS A 149 3.28 -11.96 -6.02
CA HIS A 149 2.56 -10.79 -5.49
C HIS A 149 3.46 -9.64 -5.04
N LYS A 150 4.69 -9.97 -4.66
CA LYS A 150 5.72 -8.98 -4.30
C LYS A 150 6.10 -8.06 -5.46
N VAL A 151 6.13 -8.59 -6.69
CA VAL A 151 6.41 -7.82 -7.90
C VAL A 151 5.29 -6.82 -8.15
N ASN A 152 4.03 -7.23 -7.97
CA ASN A 152 2.88 -6.35 -8.11
C ASN A 152 2.90 -5.20 -7.08
N CYS A 153 3.33 -5.46 -5.84
CA CYS A 153 3.48 -4.40 -4.85
C CYS A 153 4.56 -3.38 -5.23
N VAL A 154 5.67 -3.83 -5.85
CA VAL A 154 6.71 -2.93 -6.38
C VAL A 154 6.18 -2.14 -7.57
N LEU A 155 5.49 -2.82 -8.49
CA LEU A 155 4.85 -2.20 -9.66
C LEU A 155 3.85 -1.11 -9.24
N TYR A 156 3.04 -1.37 -8.21
CA TYR A 156 2.17 -0.37 -7.60
C TYR A 156 2.95 0.90 -7.22
N GLY A 157 4.07 0.77 -6.51
CA GLY A 157 4.84 1.92 -6.05
C GLY A 157 5.35 2.80 -7.20
N PHE A 158 5.90 2.19 -8.25
CA PHE A 158 6.36 2.93 -9.42
C PHE A 158 5.22 3.53 -10.24
N ALA A 159 4.16 2.77 -10.49
CA ALA A 159 3.00 3.24 -11.23
C ALA A 159 2.30 4.39 -10.51
N TYR A 160 2.15 4.29 -9.18
CA TYR A 160 1.53 5.33 -8.37
C TYR A 160 2.37 6.62 -8.33
N ALA A 161 3.70 6.50 -8.18
CA ALA A 161 4.60 7.66 -8.27
C ALA A 161 4.49 8.35 -9.64
N PHE A 162 4.42 7.57 -10.72
CA PHE A 162 4.22 8.09 -12.07
C PHE A 162 2.88 8.82 -12.22
N VAL A 163 1.78 8.23 -11.72
CA VAL A 163 0.45 8.87 -11.69
C VAL A 163 0.51 10.22 -10.97
N CYS A 164 1.16 10.28 -9.80
CA CYS A 164 1.30 11.52 -9.05
C CYS A 164 2.08 12.59 -9.84
N VAL A 165 3.18 12.23 -10.48
CA VAL A 165 3.99 13.15 -11.29
C VAL A 165 3.21 13.67 -12.50
N VAL A 166 2.49 12.80 -13.21
CA VAL A 166 1.67 13.19 -14.36
C VAL A 166 0.53 14.10 -13.93
N SER A 167 -0.15 13.77 -12.83
CA SER A 167 -1.25 14.58 -12.32
C SER A 167 -0.80 15.95 -11.77
N SER A 168 0.46 16.07 -11.28
CA SER A 168 0.98 17.35 -10.74
C SER A 168 1.43 18.32 -11.81
N ARG A 169 1.82 17.83 -12.97
CA ARG A 169 2.18 18.73 -14.06
C ARG A 169 0.91 19.26 -14.71
N ARG A 170 0.94 20.51 -15.20
CA ARG A 170 -0.13 21.05 -16.04
C ARG A 170 -0.16 20.27 -17.34
N SER A 171 -0.74 19.08 -17.26
CA SER A 171 -0.81 18.14 -18.36
C SER A 171 -2.06 18.43 -19.19
N ASP A 172 -2.02 18.09 -20.45
CA ASP A 172 -3.18 18.08 -21.32
C ASP A 172 -4.26 17.11 -20.78
N VAL A 173 -5.47 17.32 -21.23
CA VAL A 173 -6.66 16.57 -20.84
C VAL A 173 -6.44 15.06 -20.99
N PHE A 174 -5.77 14.63 -22.07
CA PHE A 174 -5.48 13.23 -22.32
C PHE A 174 -4.59 12.59 -21.22
N SER A 175 -3.56 13.32 -20.79
CA SER A 175 -2.66 12.85 -19.71
C SER A 175 -3.41 12.65 -18.39
N LEU A 176 -4.38 13.53 -18.06
CA LEU A 176 -5.20 13.38 -16.85
C LEU A 176 -6.11 12.15 -16.90
N TYR A 177 -6.75 11.90 -18.05
CA TYR A 177 -7.53 10.67 -18.26
C TYR A 177 -6.66 9.42 -18.15
N PHE A 178 -5.49 9.43 -18.79
CA PHE A 178 -4.53 8.32 -18.69
C PHE A 178 -4.05 8.08 -17.26
N ALA A 179 -3.68 9.13 -16.55
CA ALA A 179 -3.30 9.06 -15.13
C ALA A 179 -4.44 8.48 -14.28
N ARG A 180 -5.69 8.79 -14.60
CA ARG A 180 -6.84 8.26 -13.86
C ARG A 180 -7.07 6.77 -14.12
N VAL A 181 -6.91 6.31 -15.37
CA VAL A 181 -6.97 4.88 -15.70
C VAL A 181 -5.87 4.12 -14.96
N LEU A 182 -4.64 4.61 -15.03
CA LEU A 182 -3.51 3.98 -14.32
C LEU A 182 -3.68 4.03 -12.79
N GLY A 183 -4.21 5.13 -12.26
CA GLY A 183 -4.57 5.26 -10.84
C GLY A 183 -5.61 4.24 -10.40
N GLY A 184 -6.59 3.94 -11.24
CA GLY A 184 -7.57 2.86 -10.99
C GLY A 184 -6.92 1.48 -10.90
N ILE A 185 -5.97 1.18 -11.78
CA ILE A 185 -5.18 -0.07 -11.71
C ILE A 185 -4.38 -0.11 -10.38
N CYS A 186 -3.74 0.99 -10.01
CA CYS A 186 -3.01 1.10 -8.75
C CYS A 186 -3.92 0.86 -7.54
N TYR A 187 -5.13 1.41 -7.55
CA TYR A 187 -6.12 1.17 -6.50
C TYR A 187 -6.44 -0.33 -6.33
N SER A 188 -6.67 -1.03 -7.43
CA SER A 188 -6.88 -2.49 -7.38
C SER A 188 -5.67 -3.23 -6.82
N LEU A 189 -4.44 -2.88 -7.24
CA LEU A 189 -3.22 -3.50 -6.74
C LEU A 189 -3.01 -3.26 -5.25
N LEU A 190 -3.35 -2.07 -4.75
CA LEU A 190 -3.23 -1.72 -3.33
C LEU A 190 -4.04 -2.65 -2.44
N PHE A 191 -5.28 -2.94 -2.81
CA PHE A 191 -6.17 -3.74 -1.98
C PHE A 191 -6.07 -5.25 -2.25
N SER A 192 -5.66 -5.68 -3.43
CA SER A 192 -5.55 -7.11 -3.75
C SER A 192 -4.13 -7.67 -3.58
N SER A 193 -3.12 -7.03 -4.18
CA SER A 193 -1.78 -7.61 -4.24
C SER A 193 -1.02 -7.53 -2.92
N PHE A 194 -1.28 -6.50 -2.10
CA PHE A 194 -0.68 -6.40 -0.77
C PHE A 194 -1.21 -7.49 0.16
N GLU A 195 -2.52 -7.73 0.13
CA GLU A 195 -3.13 -8.80 0.92
C GLU A 195 -2.62 -10.18 0.48
N ALA A 196 -2.63 -10.45 -0.82
CA ALA A 196 -2.12 -11.69 -1.38
C ALA A 196 -0.63 -11.90 -1.06
N TRP A 197 0.19 -10.85 -1.08
CA TRP A 197 1.58 -10.93 -0.63
C TRP A 197 1.69 -11.30 0.84
N ALA A 198 0.87 -10.71 1.72
CA ALA A 198 0.89 -11.04 3.15
C ALA A 198 0.51 -12.49 3.41
N ILE A 199 -0.50 -13.02 2.69
CA ILE A 199 -0.92 -14.42 2.78
C ILE A 199 0.21 -15.35 2.31
N ALA A 200 0.75 -15.11 1.13
CA ALA A 200 1.84 -15.92 0.57
C ALA A 200 3.10 -15.93 1.46
N GLU A 201 3.43 -14.79 2.07
CA GLU A 201 4.57 -14.70 2.99
C GLU A 201 4.26 -15.38 4.34
N GLY A 202 3.01 -15.32 4.80
CA GLY A 202 2.53 -16.02 5.97
C GLY A 202 2.62 -17.55 5.80
N ASP A 203 2.15 -18.06 4.67
CA ASP A 203 2.23 -19.50 4.34
C ASP A 203 3.69 -19.95 4.22
N ARG A 204 4.54 -19.17 3.56
CA ARG A 204 5.98 -19.43 3.47
C ARG A 204 6.66 -19.53 4.84
N LYS A 205 6.22 -18.72 5.81
CA LYS A 205 6.75 -18.69 7.18
C LYS A 205 6.04 -19.66 8.12
N LYS A 206 5.06 -20.41 7.63
CA LYS A 206 4.22 -21.33 8.41
C LYS A 206 3.53 -20.62 9.58
N ILE A 207 2.98 -19.44 9.34
CA ILE A 207 2.22 -18.66 10.31
C ILE A 207 0.76 -19.15 10.30
N HIS A 208 0.21 -19.37 11.48
CA HIS A 208 -1.16 -19.85 11.63
C HIS A 208 -2.17 -18.81 11.10
N ARG A 209 -3.26 -19.26 10.45
CA ARG A 209 -4.30 -18.39 9.86
C ARG A 209 -4.91 -17.41 10.85
N ARG A 210 -5.04 -17.78 12.13
CA ARG A 210 -5.50 -16.87 13.19
C ARG A 210 -4.59 -15.63 13.33
N ASN A 211 -3.29 -15.79 13.19
CA ASN A 211 -2.33 -14.70 13.24
C ASN A 211 -2.40 -13.81 12.00
N LEU A 212 -2.70 -14.38 10.81
CA LEU A 212 -3.00 -13.59 9.61
C LEU A 212 -4.26 -12.73 9.77
N ALA A 213 -5.32 -13.26 10.39
CA ALA A 213 -6.51 -12.46 10.71
C ALA A 213 -6.18 -11.26 11.63
N ARG A 214 -5.31 -11.45 12.64
CA ARG A 214 -4.79 -10.36 13.51
C ARG A 214 -3.96 -9.33 12.72
N LEU A 215 -3.23 -9.77 11.71
CA LEU A 215 -2.47 -8.88 10.82
C LEU A 215 -3.43 -7.99 10.03
N PHE A 216 -4.45 -8.58 9.39
CA PHE A 216 -5.43 -7.80 8.61
C PHE A 216 -6.29 -6.87 9.47
N ALA A 217 -6.68 -7.29 10.67
CA ALA A 217 -7.35 -6.40 11.61
C ALA A 217 -6.48 -5.17 11.97
N SER A 218 -5.18 -5.37 12.20
CA SER A 218 -4.25 -4.25 12.42
C SER A 218 -4.07 -3.37 11.18
N ALA A 219 -4.04 -3.96 9.99
CA ALA A 219 -3.94 -3.23 8.73
C ALA A 219 -5.17 -2.34 8.48
N THR A 220 -6.37 -2.85 8.72
CA THR A 220 -7.62 -2.08 8.63
C THR A 220 -7.61 -0.88 9.59
N PHE A 221 -7.17 -1.10 10.83
CA PHE A 221 -7.03 -0.01 11.80
C PHE A 221 -6.05 1.08 11.30
N PHE A 222 -4.88 0.68 10.83
CA PHE A 222 -3.89 1.62 10.31
C PHE A 222 -4.32 2.31 9.03
N ASN A 223 -5.10 1.65 8.17
CA ASN A 223 -5.71 2.27 7.00
C ASN A 223 -6.67 3.41 7.39
N ALA A 224 -7.56 3.16 8.37
CA ALA A 224 -8.45 4.19 8.88
C ALA A 224 -7.69 5.35 9.54
N LEU A 225 -6.65 5.05 10.31
CA LEU A 225 -5.78 6.06 10.90
C LEU A 225 -5.06 6.88 9.84
N SER A 226 -4.58 6.24 8.77
CA SER A 226 -3.93 6.91 7.63
C SER A 226 -4.89 7.90 6.95
N ALA A 227 -6.17 7.55 6.81
CA ALA A 227 -7.18 8.46 6.24
C ALA A 227 -7.35 9.73 7.09
N VAL A 228 -7.47 9.58 8.42
CA VAL A 228 -7.61 10.72 9.33
C VAL A 228 -6.37 11.61 9.30
N VAL A 229 -5.18 11.01 9.42
CA VAL A 229 -3.92 11.75 9.42
C VAL A 229 -3.68 12.44 8.06
N ALA A 230 -3.99 11.77 6.95
CA ALA A 230 -3.89 12.36 5.62
C ALA A 230 -4.81 13.58 5.45
N GLY A 231 -6.04 13.52 5.99
CA GLY A 231 -6.97 14.65 5.99
C GLY A 231 -6.43 15.84 6.79
N ILE A 232 -5.90 15.60 7.99
CA ILE A 232 -5.33 16.65 8.84
C ILE A 232 -4.11 17.30 8.19
N ILE A 233 -3.17 16.49 7.69
CA ILE A 233 -1.95 16.99 7.05
C ILE A 233 -2.29 17.72 5.75
N GLY A 234 -3.18 17.16 4.94
CA GLY A 234 -3.62 17.80 3.71
C GLY A 234 -4.21 19.18 3.97
N ASN A 235 -5.13 19.29 4.94
CA ASN A 235 -5.72 20.57 5.30
C ASN A 235 -4.67 21.57 5.83
N ALA A 236 -3.74 21.14 6.68
CA ALA A 236 -2.68 22.00 7.21
C ALA A 236 -1.74 22.53 6.10
N VAL A 237 -1.45 21.70 5.10
CA VAL A 237 -0.67 22.12 3.93
C VAL A 237 -1.40 23.20 3.16
N VAL A 238 -2.70 23.00 2.87
CA VAL A 238 -3.53 24.00 2.18
C VAL A 238 -3.56 25.32 2.93
N ASP A 239 -3.87 25.29 4.22
CA ASP A 239 -3.95 26.50 5.05
C ASP A 239 -2.63 27.28 5.07
N THR A 240 -1.49 26.56 5.07
CA THR A 240 -0.17 27.18 5.09
C THR A 240 0.17 27.90 3.80
N PHE A 241 -0.24 27.35 2.66
CA PHE A 241 0.01 27.95 1.35
C PHE A 241 -0.99 29.05 1.03
N SER A 242 -2.27 28.90 1.39
CA SER A 242 -3.29 29.95 1.23
C SER A 242 -2.99 31.22 2.02
N ARG A 243 -2.25 31.14 3.14
CA ARG A 243 -1.85 32.31 3.93
C ARG A 243 -0.64 33.08 3.36
N LYS A 244 0.10 32.48 2.43
CA LYS A 244 1.32 33.08 1.86
C LYS A 244 1.09 33.83 0.56
N ASN A 245 -0.07 33.67 -0.03
CA ASN A 245 -0.56 34.39 -1.23
C ASN A 245 -1.68 35.35 -0.87
#